data_9c70c62742dae38a61f366498a56c54e
#
_entry.id   9c70c62742dae38a61f366498a56c54e
#
_cell.length_a   1.000
_cell.length_b   1.000
_cell.length_c   1.000
_cell.angle_alpha   90.00
_cell.angle_beta   90.00
_cell.angle_gamma   90.00
#
_symmetry.space_group_name_H-M   'P 1'
#
loop_
_entity.id
_entity.type
_entity.pdbx_description
1 polymer ?
#
loop_
_entity_poly.entity_id
_entity_poly.type
_entity_poly.pdbx_seq_one_letter_code
_entity_poly.pdbx_strand_id
1 'polypeptide(L)'
;KAMVKRGDTLVATAPEELAPGTEIVVLPGERVPIDSLLSGTGDVDFDTSAITGESVPRTYHPGQEILSGMIPVDKRIEATTLRPFADSSMTRIMQMIENAQTSKSPTEHLLRKITRWYTPAVFVLAMLVLLIPWMVSAIQGESFEWHNWLRRSLVFLVCSCPCALVVSIPLSYFASLGVASKNGLLFKGAKFVDALRGVDTVMFDKTGTLTTGEFHVSAVTTAPGIDADSVVRLAAALDSQSQHPLAKAIVREAGRRGLSTVTATGVKTIPHGITGTVDGDTVILGSPSLMAAMVIATPKSDSDASEICVARNGKFLGTIFLLDTVKPEAAEAIRLLHREGVRNIVILSGDNPASVSRVAREIGADDYKASLMPADKQQAVADAAAAGHRVAFVGDGINDAPAISAATVGVSMGKMGTDLAMESSDVVIAADNLLKLPEGVRLARKVRRVVTENVTFALGVKVLVMTLGACGIASLWAAVFADTGVTLCTVIWTLLRLKK
;
A
#
# COMPACT_ATOMS: atom_id res chain seq x y z
N LYS A 1 6.81 -2.28 -28.29
CA LYS A 1 5.86 -2.30 -29.41
C LYS A 1 4.78 -3.32 -29.08
N ALA A 2 3.53 -2.98 -29.31
CA ALA A 2 2.39 -3.89 -29.16
C ALA A 2 2.06 -4.54 -30.49
N MET A 3 1.73 -5.82 -30.47
CA MET A 3 1.27 -6.52 -31.67
C MET A 3 -0.24 -6.44 -31.75
N VAL A 4 -0.76 -5.62 -32.67
CA VAL A 4 -2.19 -5.39 -32.89
C VAL A 4 -2.71 -6.36 -33.93
N LYS A 5 -3.81 -7.04 -33.63
CA LYS A 5 -4.49 -7.94 -34.56
C LYS A 5 -5.43 -7.13 -35.47
N ARG A 6 -5.09 -7.14 -36.79
CA ARG A 6 -5.96 -6.53 -37.81
C ARG A 6 -6.36 -7.63 -38.81
N GLY A 7 -7.52 -8.24 -38.58
CA GLY A 7 -7.92 -9.45 -39.31
C GLY A 7 -6.94 -10.58 -39.03
N ASP A 8 -6.33 -11.15 -40.08
CA ASP A 8 -5.34 -12.25 -39.97
C ASP A 8 -3.88 -11.77 -39.86
N THR A 9 -3.62 -10.47 -39.85
CA THR A 9 -2.27 -9.91 -39.77
C THR A 9 -1.98 -9.27 -38.44
N LEU A 10 -0.74 -9.43 -37.94
CA LEU A 10 -0.23 -8.76 -36.75
C LEU A 10 0.59 -7.55 -37.18
N VAL A 11 0.23 -6.38 -36.68
CA VAL A 11 0.89 -5.09 -36.96
C VAL A 11 1.56 -4.59 -35.70
N ALA A 12 2.87 -4.35 -35.74
CA ALA A 12 3.58 -3.74 -34.61
C ALA A 12 3.28 -2.27 -34.52
N THR A 13 2.57 -1.87 -33.47
CA THR A 13 2.11 -0.49 -33.19
C THR A 13 2.78 0.02 -31.91
N ALA A 14 3.01 1.33 -31.81
CA ALA A 14 3.45 1.93 -30.55
C ALA A 14 2.33 1.86 -29.50
N PRO A 15 2.63 1.55 -28.22
CA PRO A 15 1.59 1.49 -27.18
C PRO A 15 0.79 2.80 -27.04
N GLU A 16 1.44 3.93 -27.29
CA GLU A 16 0.85 5.28 -27.21
C GLU A 16 -0.25 5.53 -28.28
N GLU A 17 -0.24 4.76 -29.35
CA GLU A 17 -1.19 4.86 -30.46
C GLU A 17 -2.40 3.92 -30.30
N LEU A 18 -2.43 3.10 -29.25
CA LEU A 18 -3.51 2.15 -29.04
C LEU A 18 -4.74 2.81 -28.43
N ALA A 19 -5.86 2.65 -29.12
CA ALA A 19 -7.16 3.07 -28.60
C ALA A 19 -7.77 1.96 -27.71
N PRO A 20 -8.64 2.34 -26.75
CA PRO A 20 -9.44 1.35 -26.01
C PRO A 20 -10.26 0.47 -26.98
N GLY A 21 -10.41 -0.81 -26.66
CA GLY A 21 -11.10 -1.78 -27.52
C GLY A 21 -10.25 -2.39 -28.63
N THR A 22 -8.94 -2.07 -28.69
CA THR A 22 -8.01 -2.67 -29.68
C THR A 22 -7.64 -4.08 -29.26
N GLU A 23 -7.73 -5.04 -30.18
CA GLU A 23 -7.25 -6.41 -29.96
C GLU A 23 -5.72 -6.48 -30.10
N ILE A 24 -5.06 -6.96 -29.05
CA ILE A 24 -3.61 -7.14 -29.00
C ILE A 24 -3.25 -8.60 -28.76
N VAL A 25 -2.06 -8.96 -29.21
CA VAL A 25 -1.44 -10.27 -28.97
C VAL A 25 -0.15 -10.05 -28.19
N VAL A 26 0.04 -10.82 -27.13
CA VAL A 26 1.28 -10.80 -26.34
C VAL A 26 1.86 -12.21 -26.30
N LEU A 27 3.14 -12.33 -26.59
CA LEU A 27 3.84 -13.61 -26.59
C LEU A 27 4.39 -13.93 -25.19
N PRO A 28 4.63 -15.21 -24.87
CA PRO A 28 5.30 -15.60 -23.64
C PRO A 28 6.63 -14.85 -23.47
N GLY A 29 6.86 -14.30 -22.27
CA GLY A 29 8.04 -13.50 -21.96
C GLY A 29 7.98 -12.04 -22.41
N GLU A 30 6.96 -11.62 -23.17
CA GLU A 30 6.73 -10.22 -23.52
C GLU A 30 5.86 -9.53 -22.47
N ARG A 31 6.04 -8.23 -22.30
CA ARG A 31 5.23 -7.44 -21.38
C ARG A 31 3.90 -7.02 -22.00
N VAL A 32 2.82 -7.16 -21.25
CA VAL A 32 1.53 -6.56 -21.61
C VAL A 32 1.72 -5.06 -21.76
N PRO A 33 1.43 -4.46 -22.92
CA PRO A 33 1.76 -3.07 -23.21
C PRO A 33 0.83 -2.07 -22.55
N ILE A 34 -0.44 -2.44 -22.36
CA ILE A 34 -1.53 -1.60 -21.84
C ILE A 34 -2.47 -2.49 -21.03
N ASP A 35 -3.13 -1.92 -20.00
CA ASP A 35 -4.17 -2.62 -19.25
C ASP A 35 -5.26 -3.12 -20.19
N SER A 36 -5.50 -4.41 -20.14
CA SER A 36 -6.32 -5.12 -21.13
C SER A 36 -7.19 -6.18 -20.45
N LEU A 37 -8.27 -6.57 -21.12
CA LEU A 37 -9.11 -7.68 -20.73
C LEU A 37 -8.58 -8.95 -21.40
N LEU A 38 -8.25 -9.98 -20.63
CA LEU A 38 -7.79 -11.25 -21.16
C LEU A 38 -8.86 -11.93 -22.00
N SER A 39 -8.58 -12.18 -23.25
CA SER A 39 -9.47 -12.84 -24.21
C SER A 39 -9.03 -14.30 -24.40
N GLY A 40 -9.92 -15.15 -24.92
CA GLY A 40 -9.62 -16.54 -25.24
C GLY A 40 -10.21 -17.56 -24.29
N THR A 41 -9.82 -18.82 -24.43
CA THR A 41 -10.32 -19.95 -23.64
C THR A 41 -9.19 -20.60 -22.87
N GLY A 42 -9.22 -20.48 -21.56
CA GLY A 42 -8.29 -21.14 -20.63
C GLY A 42 -7.45 -20.20 -19.81
N ASP A 43 -7.02 -20.71 -18.68
CA ASP A 43 -6.25 -20.00 -17.67
C ASP A 43 -4.82 -19.72 -18.16
N VAL A 44 -4.26 -18.61 -17.73
CA VAL A 44 -2.91 -18.17 -18.08
C VAL A 44 -2.16 -17.71 -16.84
N ASP A 45 -0.94 -18.18 -16.68
CA ASP A 45 -0.06 -17.73 -15.61
C ASP A 45 0.74 -16.49 -16.04
N PHE A 46 0.75 -15.48 -15.17
CA PHE A 46 1.49 -14.24 -15.38
C PHE A 46 2.53 -14.03 -14.29
N ASP A 47 3.73 -13.68 -14.71
CA ASP A 47 4.70 -13.05 -13.81
C ASP A 47 4.27 -11.59 -13.56
N THR A 48 3.94 -11.31 -12.33
CA THR A 48 3.49 -9.99 -11.87
C THR A 48 4.56 -9.23 -11.08
N SER A 49 5.77 -9.76 -11.01
CA SER A 49 6.87 -9.25 -10.17
C SER A 49 7.22 -7.78 -10.44
N ALA A 50 7.09 -7.33 -11.70
CA ALA A 50 7.36 -5.94 -12.07
C ALA A 50 6.35 -4.94 -11.45
N ILE A 51 5.16 -5.40 -11.05
CA ILE A 51 4.06 -4.58 -10.54
C ILE A 51 3.87 -4.83 -9.04
N THR A 52 3.74 -6.09 -8.65
CA THR A 52 3.40 -6.47 -7.27
C THR A 52 4.63 -6.74 -6.40
N GLY A 53 5.79 -6.92 -7.00
CA GLY A 53 7.02 -7.36 -6.32
C GLY A 53 6.99 -8.83 -5.86
N GLU A 54 6.02 -9.63 -6.29
CA GLU A 54 5.90 -11.05 -5.97
C GLU A 54 6.55 -11.90 -7.07
N SER A 55 7.39 -12.83 -6.66
CA SER A 55 8.13 -13.71 -7.60
C SER A 55 7.34 -14.95 -8.06
N VAL A 56 6.19 -15.21 -7.42
CA VAL A 56 5.34 -16.36 -7.78
C VAL A 56 4.34 -15.94 -8.85
N PRO A 57 4.28 -16.63 -10.00
CA PRO A 57 3.28 -16.36 -11.02
C PRO A 57 1.85 -16.49 -10.48
N ARG A 58 0.96 -15.64 -10.98
CA ARG A 58 -0.48 -15.68 -10.66
C ARG A 58 -1.29 -16.13 -11.86
N THR A 59 -2.26 -16.99 -11.63
CA THR A 59 -3.18 -17.47 -12.66
C THR A 59 -4.32 -16.48 -12.88
N TYR A 60 -4.56 -16.14 -14.15
CA TYR A 60 -5.66 -15.26 -14.60
C TYR A 60 -6.61 -16.04 -15.51
N HIS A 61 -7.91 -15.77 -15.37
CA HIS A 61 -8.96 -16.40 -16.13
C HIS A 61 -9.44 -15.49 -17.28
N PRO A 62 -9.98 -16.04 -18.38
CA PRO A 62 -10.61 -15.25 -19.44
C PRO A 62 -11.66 -14.27 -18.87
N GLY A 63 -11.68 -13.04 -19.38
CA GLY A 63 -12.53 -11.97 -18.87
C GLY A 63 -11.99 -11.22 -17.64
N GLN A 64 -10.83 -11.56 -17.14
CA GLN A 64 -10.15 -10.79 -16.10
C GLN A 64 -9.27 -9.69 -16.68
N GLU A 65 -9.14 -8.60 -15.94
CA GLU A 65 -8.24 -7.50 -16.27
C GLU A 65 -6.78 -7.92 -16.02
N ILE A 66 -5.94 -7.78 -17.03
CA ILE A 66 -4.49 -7.92 -16.97
C ILE A 66 -3.85 -6.54 -17.09
N LEU A 67 -2.88 -6.25 -16.22
CA LEU A 67 -2.28 -4.93 -16.11
C LEU A 67 -1.05 -4.81 -17.02
N SER A 68 -0.79 -3.59 -17.50
CA SER A 68 0.43 -3.29 -18.26
C SER A 68 1.66 -3.57 -17.39
N GLY A 69 2.67 -4.22 -18.02
CA GLY A 69 3.89 -4.67 -17.32
C GLY A 69 3.88 -6.11 -16.85
N MET A 70 2.73 -6.80 -16.78
CA MET A 70 2.66 -8.24 -16.54
C MET A 70 3.24 -9.02 -17.71
N ILE A 71 3.78 -10.22 -17.46
CA ILE A 71 4.42 -11.07 -18.47
C ILE A 71 3.75 -12.44 -18.46
N PRO A 72 3.09 -12.87 -19.56
CA PRO A 72 2.57 -14.23 -19.67
C PRO A 72 3.72 -15.23 -19.68
N VAL A 73 3.63 -16.30 -18.87
CA VAL A 73 4.73 -17.27 -18.67
C VAL A 73 4.74 -18.31 -19.78
N ASP A 74 3.62 -18.98 -20.02
CA ASP A 74 3.60 -20.22 -20.80
C ASP A 74 2.90 -20.11 -22.15
N LYS A 75 2.00 -19.16 -22.34
CA LYS A 75 1.10 -19.12 -23.50
C LYS A 75 1.10 -17.76 -24.17
N ARG A 76 0.95 -17.77 -25.50
CA ARG A 76 0.51 -16.60 -26.26
C ARG A 76 -0.89 -16.23 -25.81
N ILE A 77 -1.12 -14.96 -25.55
CA ILE A 77 -2.43 -14.43 -25.15
C ILE A 77 -2.99 -13.48 -26.20
N GLU A 78 -4.31 -13.43 -26.27
CA GLU A 78 -5.07 -12.37 -26.94
C GLU A 78 -5.78 -11.55 -25.85
N ALA A 79 -5.78 -10.24 -25.99
CA ALA A 79 -6.39 -9.35 -25.03
C ALA A 79 -6.96 -8.11 -25.72
N THR A 80 -7.98 -7.50 -25.10
CA THR A 80 -8.61 -6.28 -25.60
C THR A 80 -8.24 -5.11 -24.67
N THR A 81 -7.68 -4.05 -25.22
CA THR A 81 -7.25 -2.87 -24.45
C THR A 81 -8.43 -2.19 -23.76
N LEU A 82 -8.29 -1.84 -22.48
CA LEU A 82 -9.34 -1.23 -21.67
C LEU A 82 -9.26 0.29 -21.64
N ARG A 83 -8.06 0.84 -21.65
CA ARG A 83 -7.82 2.29 -21.46
C ARG A 83 -6.66 2.76 -22.33
N PRO A 84 -6.48 4.10 -22.56
CA PRO A 84 -5.34 4.61 -23.30
C PRO A 84 -4.03 4.42 -22.52
N PHE A 85 -2.90 4.42 -23.24
CA PHE A 85 -1.56 4.22 -22.65
C PHE A 85 -1.23 5.18 -21.52
N ALA A 86 -1.65 6.46 -21.65
CA ALA A 86 -1.42 7.49 -20.61
C ALA A 86 -2.06 7.11 -19.26
N ASP A 87 -3.14 6.35 -19.29
CA ASP A 87 -3.90 5.92 -18.10
C ASP A 87 -3.60 4.47 -17.70
N SER A 88 -2.60 3.83 -18.33
CA SER A 88 -2.20 2.46 -17.98
C SER A 88 -1.56 2.38 -16.60
N SER A 89 -1.70 1.23 -15.94
CA SER A 89 -1.17 0.99 -14.59
C SER A 89 0.33 1.26 -14.51
N MET A 90 1.12 0.83 -15.50
CA MET A 90 2.56 1.08 -15.53
C MET A 90 2.88 2.58 -15.67
N THR A 91 2.15 3.31 -16.53
CA THR A 91 2.32 4.76 -16.70
C THR A 91 2.01 5.50 -15.41
N ARG A 92 0.95 5.14 -14.71
CA ARG A 92 0.58 5.72 -13.41
C ARG A 92 1.62 5.43 -12.33
N ILE A 93 2.17 4.20 -12.28
CA ILE A 93 3.26 3.87 -11.36
C ILE A 93 4.47 4.78 -11.63
N MET A 94 4.85 4.94 -12.92
CA MET A 94 5.96 5.82 -13.29
C MET A 94 5.70 7.28 -12.89
N GLN A 95 4.48 7.79 -13.14
CA GLN A 95 4.07 9.14 -12.72
C GLN A 95 4.07 9.29 -11.20
N MET A 96 3.60 8.28 -10.45
CA MET A 96 3.66 8.31 -8.98
C MET A 96 5.10 8.38 -8.47
N ILE A 97 6.02 7.62 -9.06
CA ILE A 97 7.45 7.65 -8.72
C ILE A 97 8.05 9.02 -9.05
N GLU A 98 7.75 9.57 -10.20
CA GLU A 98 8.23 10.90 -10.63
C GLU A 98 7.68 12.01 -9.74
N ASN A 99 6.37 12.01 -9.47
CA ASN A 99 5.73 12.95 -8.55
C ASN A 99 6.23 12.78 -7.11
N ALA A 100 6.50 11.54 -6.67
CA ALA A 100 7.09 11.27 -5.37
C ALA A 100 8.48 11.92 -5.22
N GLN A 101 9.28 11.97 -6.29
CA GLN A 101 10.58 12.62 -6.30
C GLN A 101 10.48 14.14 -6.14
N THR A 102 9.41 14.76 -6.60
CA THR A 102 9.19 16.22 -6.46
C THR A 102 8.66 16.60 -5.07
N SER A 103 8.03 15.66 -4.35
CA SER A 103 7.45 15.86 -3.01
C SER A 103 8.53 15.78 -1.93
N LYS A 104 9.06 16.93 -1.52
CA LYS A 104 10.17 17.05 -0.55
C LYS A 104 9.77 16.58 0.85
N SER A 105 10.69 15.86 1.51
CA SER A 105 10.51 15.45 2.90
C SER A 105 10.63 16.64 3.87
N PRO A 106 10.02 16.55 5.08
CA PRO A 106 10.24 17.53 6.16
C PRO A 106 11.72 17.73 6.50
N THR A 107 12.52 16.68 6.38
CA THR A 107 13.98 16.71 6.59
C THR A 107 14.69 17.59 5.54
N GLU A 108 14.27 17.56 4.29
CA GLU A 108 14.79 18.43 3.23
C GLU A 108 14.39 19.90 3.44
N HIS A 109 13.17 20.16 3.91
CA HIS A 109 12.73 21.51 4.28
C HIS A 109 13.56 22.09 5.44
N LEU A 110 13.84 21.27 6.45
CA LEU A 110 14.68 21.66 7.59
C LEU A 110 16.10 22.01 7.11
N LEU A 111 16.69 21.20 6.24
CA LEU A 111 18.00 21.46 5.65
C LEU A 111 18.05 22.80 4.93
N ARG A 112 17.06 23.08 4.08
CA ARG A 112 16.99 24.36 3.36
C ARG A 112 16.90 25.54 4.31
N LYS A 113 16.15 25.42 5.41
CA LYS A 113 16.07 26.45 6.45
C LYS A 113 17.39 26.66 7.15
N ILE A 114 18.11 25.57 7.49
CA ILE A 114 19.44 25.63 8.12
C ILE A 114 20.44 26.28 7.16
N THR A 115 20.49 25.84 5.90
CA THR A 115 21.45 26.34 4.90
C THR A 115 21.31 27.86 4.69
N ARG A 116 20.11 28.41 4.78
CA ARG A 116 19.87 29.85 4.64
C ARG A 116 20.59 30.69 5.69
N TRP A 117 20.73 30.22 6.92
CA TRP A 117 21.44 30.91 7.99
C TRP A 117 22.89 30.47 8.11
N TYR A 118 23.17 29.23 7.77
CA TYR A 118 24.51 28.65 7.84
C TYR A 118 25.50 29.36 6.92
N THR A 119 25.14 29.61 5.67
CA THR A 119 26.04 30.21 4.67
C THR A 119 26.52 31.62 5.08
N PRO A 120 25.64 32.57 5.48
CA PRO A 120 26.11 33.86 5.99
C PRO A 120 26.96 33.75 7.26
N ALA A 121 26.56 32.85 8.20
CA ALA A 121 27.32 32.68 9.45
C ALA A 121 28.75 32.19 9.19
N VAL A 122 28.91 31.23 8.30
CA VAL A 122 30.21 30.70 7.90
C VAL A 122 31.07 31.76 7.22
N PHE A 123 30.46 32.57 6.35
CA PHE A 123 31.19 33.68 5.69
C PHE A 123 31.73 34.69 6.72
N VAL A 124 30.89 35.05 7.71
CA VAL A 124 31.31 35.93 8.81
C VAL A 124 32.45 35.29 9.61
N LEU A 125 32.36 34.00 9.94
CA LEU A 125 33.41 33.27 10.65
C LEU A 125 34.72 33.24 9.85
N ALA A 126 34.66 33.00 8.54
CA ALA A 126 35.83 33.03 7.66
C ALA A 126 36.51 34.43 7.65
N MET A 127 35.70 35.50 7.62
CA MET A 127 36.19 36.86 7.74
C MET A 127 36.85 37.12 9.12
N LEU A 128 36.26 36.58 10.22
CA LEU A 128 36.86 36.70 11.55
C LEU A 128 38.18 35.96 11.66
N VAL A 129 38.36 34.80 11.02
CA VAL A 129 39.65 34.06 10.92
C VAL A 129 40.73 34.90 10.29
N LEU A 130 40.39 35.81 9.35
CA LEU A 130 41.32 36.74 8.71
C LEU A 130 41.53 38.02 9.52
N LEU A 131 40.43 38.65 9.98
CA LEU A 131 40.47 40.00 10.57
C LEU A 131 40.96 40.01 12.02
N ILE A 132 40.65 38.99 12.84
CA ILE A 132 41.09 38.96 14.23
C ILE A 132 42.64 38.94 14.33
N PRO A 133 43.37 38.05 13.64
CA PRO A 133 44.81 38.03 13.66
C PRO A 133 45.43 39.32 13.07
N TRP A 134 44.80 39.91 12.04
CA TRP A 134 45.24 41.21 11.50
C TRP A 134 45.14 42.32 12.56
N MET A 135 44.03 42.40 13.29
CA MET A 135 43.88 43.38 14.37
C MET A 135 44.89 43.15 15.49
N VAL A 136 45.12 41.90 15.90
CA VAL A 136 46.11 41.55 16.92
C VAL A 136 47.54 41.97 16.49
N SER A 137 47.96 41.64 15.26
CA SER A 137 49.26 42.05 14.72
C SER A 137 49.37 43.56 14.66
N ALA A 138 48.34 44.31 14.28
CA ALA A 138 48.30 45.75 14.25
C ALA A 138 48.49 46.40 15.66
N ILE A 139 47.89 45.77 16.70
CA ILE A 139 48.04 46.25 18.08
C ILE A 139 49.41 45.91 18.63
N GLN A 140 50.02 44.80 18.25
CA GLN A 140 51.32 44.33 18.71
C GLN A 140 52.49 44.98 17.94
N GLY A 141 52.21 45.69 16.83
CA GLY A 141 53.19 46.26 15.96
C GLY A 141 54.06 45.29 15.13
N GLU A 142 53.50 44.05 14.97
CA GLU A 142 54.12 42.97 14.21
C GLU A 142 53.66 42.97 12.74
N SER A 143 54.55 42.44 11.85
CA SER A 143 54.20 42.31 10.43
C SER A 143 53.13 41.21 10.25
N PHE A 144 52.00 41.55 9.62
CA PHE A 144 50.94 40.63 9.36
C PHE A 144 51.24 39.70 8.17
N GLU A 145 51.23 38.39 8.41
CA GLU A 145 51.42 37.36 7.37
C GLU A 145 50.17 37.17 6.52
N TRP A 146 49.88 38.09 5.62
CA TRP A 146 48.66 38.15 4.83
C TRP A 146 48.35 36.84 4.09
N HIS A 147 49.34 36.22 3.41
CA HIS A 147 49.19 35.01 2.64
C HIS A 147 48.76 33.78 3.51
N ASN A 148 49.33 33.66 4.69
CA ASN A 148 49.03 32.55 5.58
C ASN A 148 47.61 32.64 6.13
N TRP A 149 47.17 33.80 6.57
CA TRP A 149 45.84 33.97 7.14
C TRP A 149 44.77 33.99 6.08
N LEU A 150 45.02 34.53 4.88
CA LEU A 150 44.11 34.43 3.75
C LEU A 150 43.92 32.96 3.34
N ARG A 151 45.02 32.17 3.25
CA ARG A 151 44.92 30.74 2.95
C ARG A 151 44.10 29.99 3.99
N ARG A 152 44.26 30.25 5.29
CA ARG A 152 43.49 29.65 6.38
C ARG A 152 42.00 29.99 6.25
N SER A 153 41.66 31.24 6.00
CA SER A 153 40.31 31.70 5.79
C SER A 153 39.65 31.03 4.56
N LEU A 154 40.38 30.92 3.46
CA LEU A 154 39.90 30.22 2.26
C LEU A 154 39.71 28.72 2.48
N VAL A 155 40.64 28.05 3.16
CA VAL A 155 40.46 26.61 3.55
C VAL A 155 39.24 26.44 4.41
N PHE A 156 39.03 27.32 5.41
CA PHE A 156 37.85 27.30 6.26
C PHE A 156 36.55 27.48 5.44
N LEU A 157 36.54 28.42 4.49
CA LEU A 157 35.39 28.71 3.63
C LEU A 157 35.04 27.52 2.71
N VAL A 158 36.06 26.91 2.06
CA VAL A 158 35.87 25.75 1.17
C VAL A 158 35.34 24.54 1.96
N CYS A 159 35.88 24.26 3.16
CA CYS A 159 35.43 23.17 4.01
C CYS A 159 33.99 23.34 4.50
N SER A 160 33.48 24.56 4.50
CA SER A 160 32.18 24.88 5.07
C SER A 160 30.99 24.50 4.16
N CYS A 161 31.21 24.21 2.86
CA CYS A 161 30.11 23.82 1.98
C CYS A 161 29.39 22.56 2.50
N PRO A 162 28.06 22.56 2.76
CA PRO A 162 27.37 21.38 3.23
C PRO A 162 27.04 20.40 2.10
N CYS A 163 27.92 20.26 1.08
CA CYS A 163 27.63 19.52 -0.17
C CYS A 163 27.24 18.08 0.08
N ALA A 164 27.92 17.38 1.00
CA ALA A 164 27.60 16.00 1.37
C ALA A 164 26.17 15.85 1.93
N LEU A 165 25.68 16.83 2.70
CA LEU A 165 24.33 16.80 3.26
C LEU A 165 23.27 17.06 2.20
N VAL A 166 23.53 18.04 1.33
CA VAL A 166 22.59 18.46 0.26
C VAL A 166 22.37 17.34 -0.75
N VAL A 167 23.39 16.49 -1.01
CA VAL A 167 23.32 15.37 -1.95
C VAL A 167 22.83 14.08 -1.28
N SER A 168 23.40 13.71 -0.11
CA SER A 168 23.15 12.39 0.49
C SER A 168 21.73 12.22 1.02
N ILE A 169 21.08 13.28 1.50
CA ILE A 169 19.74 13.17 2.06
C ILE A 169 18.68 12.93 0.99
N PRO A 170 18.54 13.77 -0.07
CA PRO A 170 17.63 13.47 -1.16
C PRO A 170 17.89 12.10 -1.79
N LEU A 171 19.17 11.75 -2.01
CA LEU A 171 19.54 10.46 -2.57
C LEU A 171 19.06 9.29 -1.70
N SER A 172 19.11 9.41 -0.36
CA SER A 172 18.61 8.36 0.55
C SER A 172 17.13 8.13 0.38
N TYR A 173 16.34 9.19 0.23
CA TYR A 173 14.90 9.08 -0.03
C TYR A 173 14.62 8.52 -1.43
N PHE A 174 15.29 9.00 -2.48
CA PHE A 174 15.11 8.48 -3.83
C PHE A 174 15.47 7.00 -3.95
N ALA A 175 16.57 6.59 -3.35
CA ALA A 175 16.96 5.20 -3.30
C ALA A 175 15.90 4.35 -2.54
N SER A 176 15.32 4.89 -1.47
CA SER A 176 14.26 4.20 -0.71
C SER A 176 12.97 4.05 -1.50
N LEU A 177 12.55 5.08 -2.25
CA LEU A 177 11.39 5.01 -3.13
C LEU A 177 11.58 3.95 -4.22
N GLY A 178 12.79 3.88 -4.81
CA GLY A 178 13.13 2.85 -5.78
C GLY A 178 13.12 1.43 -5.21
N VAL A 179 13.62 1.23 -4.00
CA VAL A 179 13.58 -0.06 -3.29
C VAL A 179 12.15 -0.44 -2.92
N ALA A 180 11.37 0.52 -2.39
CA ALA A 180 9.97 0.31 -2.04
C ALA A 180 9.14 -0.12 -3.25
N SER A 181 9.28 0.60 -4.37
CA SER A 181 8.57 0.31 -5.61
C SER A 181 8.88 -1.10 -6.15
N LYS A 182 10.14 -1.52 -6.12
CA LYS A 182 10.53 -2.89 -6.51
C LYS A 182 9.90 -3.97 -5.62
N ASN A 183 9.56 -3.62 -4.39
CA ASN A 183 8.89 -4.52 -3.44
C ASN A 183 7.36 -4.37 -3.45
N GLY A 184 6.79 -3.68 -4.44
CA GLY A 184 5.35 -3.49 -4.55
C GLY A 184 4.77 -2.46 -3.56
N LEU A 185 5.60 -1.58 -2.98
CA LEU A 185 5.19 -0.47 -2.13
C LEU A 185 5.40 0.85 -2.87
N LEU A 186 4.31 1.54 -3.19
CA LEU A 186 4.35 2.81 -3.91
C LEU A 186 4.05 3.96 -2.95
N PHE A 187 5.02 4.83 -2.73
CA PHE A 187 4.85 6.06 -1.94
C PHE A 187 4.57 7.24 -2.88
N LYS A 188 3.56 8.04 -2.61
CA LYS A 188 3.29 9.29 -3.35
C LYS A 188 4.30 10.41 -3.08
N GLY A 189 5.20 10.24 -2.13
CA GLY A 189 6.20 11.23 -1.83
C GLY A 189 7.16 10.83 -0.72
N ALA A 190 8.35 11.42 -0.74
CA ALA A 190 9.36 11.22 0.30
C ALA A 190 8.85 11.62 1.71
N LYS A 191 7.93 12.59 1.80
CA LYS A 191 7.29 12.98 3.06
C LYS A 191 6.53 11.85 3.72
N PHE A 192 5.95 10.93 2.94
CA PHE A 192 5.19 9.79 3.47
C PHE A 192 6.08 8.66 3.98
N VAL A 193 7.33 8.56 3.48
CA VAL A 193 8.36 7.70 4.09
C VAL A 193 8.67 8.19 5.51
N ASP A 194 8.87 9.51 5.69
CA ASP A 194 9.09 10.09 7.03
C ASP A 194 7.86 9.95 7.93
N ALA A 195 6.65 10.12 7.39
CA ALA A 195 5.41 9.98 8.15
C ALA A 195 5.22 8.53 8.62
N LEU A 196 5.38 7.54 7.72
CA LEU A 196 5.23 6.11 8.03
C LEU A 196 6.22 5.65 9.10
N ARG A 197 7.45 6.18 9.10
CA ARG A 197 8.42 5.92 10.16
C ARG A 197 7.91 6.23 11.56
N GLY A 198 7.13 7.30 11.67
CA GLY A 198 6.64 7.81 12.95
C GLY A 198 5.33 7.20 13.42
N VAL A 199 4.72 6.32 12.65
CA VAL A 199 3.45 5.67 12.99
C VAL A 199 3.60 4.88 14.30
N ASP A 200 2.70 5.14 15.23
CA ASP A 200 2.55 4.45 16.51
C ASP A 200 1.24 3.67 16.61
N THR A 201 0.27 4.01 15.78
CA THR A 201 -1.06 3.40 15.73
C THR A 201 -1.41 3.02 14.30
N VAL A 202 -1.81 1.77 14.07
CA VAL A 202 -2.31 1.32 12.78
C VAL A 202 -3.77 0.91 12.92
N MET A 203 -4.63 1.49 12.09
CA MET A 203 -6.04 1.15 12.02
C MET A 203 -6.32 0.42 10.71
N PHE A 204 -6.96 -0.73 10.80
CA PHE A 204 -7.29 -1.55 9.62
C PHE A 204 -8.79 -1.57 9.39
N ASP A 205 -9.20 -1.44 8.13
CA ASP A 205 -10.49 -1.99 7.74
C ASP A 205 -10.44 -3.52 7.83
N LYS A 206 -11.60 -4.15 8.11
CA LYS A 206 -11.70 -5.60 8.19
C LYS A 206 -11.84 -6.23 6.79
N THR A 207 -12.90 -5.86 6.09
CA THR A 207 -13.39 -6.58 4.90
C THR A 207 -12.56 -6.23 3.66
N GLY A 208 -11.98 -7.25 2.99
CA GLY A 208 -11.12 -7.03 1.83
C GLY A 208 -9.71 -6.52 2.16
N THR A 209 -9.44 -6.18 3.43
CA THR A 209 -8.12 -5.73 3.93
C THR A 209 -7.48 -6.80 4.80
N LEU A 210 -8.04 -7.10 5.98
CA LEU A 210 -7.58 -8.18 6.86
C LEU A 210 -8.14 -9.55 6.43
N THR A 211 -9.24 -9.54 5.68
CA THR A 211 -9.90 -10.71 5.14
C THR A 211 -9.81 -10.71 3.62
N THR A 212 -10.04 -11.87 3.02
CA THR A 212 -10.00 -12.03 1.56
C THR A 212 -11.25 -11.45 0.87
N GLY A 213 -12.32 -11.14 1.63
CA GLY A 213 -13.66 -10.86 1.11
C GLY A 213 -14.35 -12.11 0.53
N GLU A 214 -13.74 -13.28 0.66
CA GLU A 214 -14.33 -14.55 0.28
C GLU A 214 -15.00 -15.20 1.50
N PHE A 215 -16.30 -15.38 1.41
CA PHE A 215 -17.07 -16.08 2.43
C PHE A 215 -17.01 -17.58 2.23
N HIS A 216 -17.11 -18.32 3.35
CA HIS A 216 -17.32 -19.76 3.35
C HIS A 216 -18.45 -20.13 4.33
N VAL A 217 -19.16 -21.21 4.04
CA VAL A 217 -20.17 -21.74 4.94
C VAL A 217 -19.48 -22.42 6.12
N SER A 218 -19.65 -21.87 7.31
CA SER A 218 -19.05 -22.39 8.55
C SER A 218 -19.95 -23.42 9.24
N ALA A 219 -21.25 -23.20 9.20
CA ALA A 219 -22.24 -24.09 9.79
C ALA A 219 -23.62 -23.96 9.09
N VAL A 220 -24.40 -24.98 9.20
CA VAL A 220 -25.83 -24.98 8.80
C VAL A 220 -26.64 -25.53 9.95
N THR A 221 -27.56 -24.72 10.48
CA THR A 221 -28.56 -25.20 11.47
C THR A 221 -29.89 -25.37 10.81
N THR A 222 -30.64 -26.39 11.20
CA THR A 222 -31.91 -26.74 10.57
C THR A 222 -33.05 -26.85 11.57
N ALA A 223 -34.28 -26.62 11.10
CA ALA A 223 -35.47 -26.94 11.89
C ALA A 223 -35.56 -28.46 12.10
N PRO A 224 -36.24 -28.94 13.16
CA PRO A 224 -36.37 -30.35 13.43
C PRO A 224 -36.95 -31.13 12.23
N GLY A 225 -36.26 -32.20 11.85
CA GLY A 225 -36.64 -33.05 10.72
C GLY A 225 -36.26 -32.56 9.33
N ILE A 226 -35.50 -31.45 9.23
CA ILE A 226 -35.00 -30.93 7.96
C ILE A 226 -33.53 -31.31 7.81
N ASP A 227 -33.17 -31.79 6.63
CA ASP A 227 -31.81 -32.14 6.27
C ASP A 227 -31.01 -30.87 5.87
N ALA A 228 -29.77 -30.76 6.34
CA ALA A 228 -28.90 -29.62 6.08
C ALA A 228 -28.56 -29.48 4.58
N ASP A 229 -28.38 -30.60 3.87
CA ASP A 229 -28.07 -30.56 2.43
C ASP A 229 -29.27 -30.06 1.62
N SER A 230 -30.50 -30.32 2.07
CA SER A 230 -31.72 -29.77 1.51
C SER A 230 -31.76 -28.24 1.64
N VAL A 231 -31.34 -27.67 2.78
CA VAL A 231 -31.27 -26.22 3.02
C VAL A 231 -30.26 -25.59 2.10
N VAL A 232 -29.05 -26.16 2.02
CA VAL A 232 -27.96 -25.64 1.14
C VAL A 232 -28.37 -25.75 -0.34
N ARG A 233 -29.03 -26.84 -0.77
CA ARG A 233 -29.48 -27.04 -2.14
C ARG A 233 -30.49 -25.99 -2.58
N LEU A 234 -31.50 -25.71 -1.74
CA LEU A 234 -32.51 -24.69 -2.01
C LEU A 234 -31.91 -23.29 -2.08
N ALA A 235 -30.98 -22.98 -1.15
CA ALA A 235 -30.27 -21.70 -1.14
C ALA A 235 -29.40 -21.54 -2.40
N ALA A 236 -28.63 -22.55 -2.75
CA ALA A 236 -27.78 -22.51 -3.95
C ALA A 236 -28.59 -22.37 -5.25
N ALA A 237 -29.81 -22.95 -5.30
CA ALA A 237 -30.70 -22.83 -6.46
C ALA A 237 -31.10 -21.36 -6.70
N LEU A 238 -31.49 -20.62 -5.65
CA LEU A 238 -31.84 -19.20 -5.75
C LEU A 238 -30.60 -18.32 -6.03
N ASP A 239 -29.49 -18.63 -5.38
CA ASP A 239 -28.27 -17.87 -5.45
C ASP A 239 -27.43 -18.12 -6.73
N SER A 240 -27.82 -19.09 -7.56
CA SER A 240 -27.04 -19.55 -8.72
C SER A 240 -26.72 -18.45 -9.75
N GLN A 241 -27.55 -17.41 -9.85
CA GLN A 241 -27.37 -16.28 -10.77
C GLN A 241 -26.87 -15.02 -10.07
N SER A 242 -26.72 -15.04 -8.75
CA SER A 242 -26.30 -13.90 -7.96
C SER A 242 -24.79 -13.70 -8.00
N GLN A 243 -24.34 -12.44 -8.19
CA GLN A 243 -22.94 -12.08 -8.09
C GLN A 243 -22.51 -11.71 -6.65
N HIS A 244 -23.44 -11.76 -5.70
CA HIS A 244 -23.16 -11.40 -4.31
C HIS A 244 -22.14 -12.38 -3.69
N PRO A 245 -21.15 -11.92 -2.91
CA PRO A 245 -20.11 -12.79 -2.31
C PRO A 245 -20.69 -13.93 -1.43
N LEU A 246 -21.73 -13.65 -0.66
CA LEU A 246 -22.43 -14.67 0.16
C LEU A 246 -23.09 -15.74 -0.71
N ALA A 247 -23.73 -15.33 -1.81
CA ALA A 247 -24.36 -16.24 -2.76
C ALA A 247 -23.34 -17.20 -3.40
N LYS A 248 -22.21 -16.64 -3.86
CA LYS A 248 -21.10 -17.45 -4.42
C LYS A 248 -20.57 -18.47 -3.41
N ALA A 249 -20.50 -18.12 -2.14
CA ALA A 249 -20.08 -19.04 -1.08
C ALA A 249 -21.06 -20.21 -0.90
N ILE A 250 -22.37 -19.95 -0.93
CA ILE A 250 -23.41 -20.98 -0.81
C ILE A 250 -23.40 -21.91 -2.03
N VAL A 251 -23.28 -21.36 -3.24
CA VAL A 251 -23.20 -22.16 -4.47
C VAL A 251 -21.95 -23.04 -4.47
N ARG A 252 -20.79 -22.52 -4.03
CA ARG A 252 -19.54 -23.26 -3.90
C ARG A 252 -19.66 -24.39 -2.88
N GLU A 253 -20.33 -24.16 -1.75
CA GLU A 253 -20.57 -25.18 -0.72
C GLU A 253 -21.50 -26.29 -1.25
N ALA A 254 -22.55 -25.97 -2.00
CA ALA A 254 -23.39 -26.96 -2.64
C ALA A 254 -22.57 -27.85 -3.62
N GLY A 255 -21.69 -27.25 -4.42
CA GLY A 255 -20.79 -28.00 -5.30
C GLY A 255 -19.82 -28.91 -4.53
N ARG A 256 -19.25 -28.42 -3.41
CA ARG A 256 -18.34 -29.21 -2.54
C ARG A 256 -19.04 -30.41 -1.92
N ARG A 257 -20.34 -30.30 -1.60
CA ARG A 257 -21.17 -31.40 -1.10
C ARG A 257 -21.71 -32.33 -2.19
N GLY A 258 -21.44 -32.02 -3.48
CA GLY A 258 -21.93 -32.80 -4.61
C GLY A 258 -23.46 -32.73 -4.79
N LEU A 259 -24.08 -31.63 -4.31
CA LEU A 259 -25.52 -31.45 -4.41
C LEU A 259 -25.90 -31.04 -5.83
N SER A 260 -26.90 -31.73 -6.42
CA SER A 260 -27.44 -31.36 -7.72
C SER A 260 -28.15 -30.00 -7.62
N THR A 261 -27.73 -29.02 -8.41
CA THR A 261 -28.41 -27.72 -8.48
C THR A 261 -29.71 -27.84 -9.24
N VAL A 262 -30.80 -27.44 -8.59
CA VAL A 262 -32.12 -27.28 -9.22
C VAL A 262 -32.22 -25.84 -9.75
N THR A 263 -32.88 -25.68 -10.89
CA THR A 263 -33.05 -24.33 -11.47
C THR A 263 -34.19 -23.61 -10.76
N ALA A 264 -33.91 -22.47 -10.16
CA ALA A 264 -34.93 -21.58 -9.62
C ALA A 264 -35.58 -20.75 -10.73
N THR A 265 -36.85 -20.50 -10.63
CA THR A 265 -37.63 -19.64 -11.54
C THR A 265 -38.22 -18.45 -10.81
N GLY A 266 -38.45 -17.34 -11.51
CA GLY A 266 -39.10 -16.17 -10.92
C GLY A 266 -38.30 -15.53 -9.81
N VAL A 267 -36.97 -15.63 -9.83
CA VAL A 267 -36.09 -15.05 -8.80
C VAL A 267 -36.21 -13.54 -8.80
N LYS A 268 -36.47 -12.95 -7.62
CA LYS A 268 -36.61 -11.50 -7.40
C LYS A 268 -35.82 -11.09 -6.18
N THR A 269 -35.08 -10.02 -6.31
CA THR A 269 -34.42 -9.35 -5.17
C THR A 269 -35.47 -8.58 -4.38
N ILE A 270 -35.49 -8.75 -3.07
CA ILE A 270 -36.31 -8.01 -2.12
C ILE A 270 -35.40 -7.36 -1.07
N PRO A 271 -35.91 -6.37 -0.31
CA PRO A 271 -35.08 -5.79 0.76
C PRO A 271 -34.57 -6.85 1.73
N HIS A 272 -33.24 -6.91 1.93
CA HIS A 272 -32.54 -7.86 2.81
C HIS A 272 -32.61 -9.35 2.41
N GLY A 273 -32.92 -9.66 1.12
CA GLY A 273 -32.94 -11.04 0.67
C GLY A 273 -33.38 -11.21 -0.78
N ILE A 274 -33.67 -12.46 -1.12
CA ILE A 274 -34.19 -12.88 -2.44
C ILE A 274 -35.32 -13.90 -2.26
N THR A 275 -36.20 -13.96 -3.23
CA THR A 275 -37.27 -14.94 -3.29
C THR A 275 -37.40 -15.50 -4.70
N GLY A 276 -37.89 -16.72 -4.81
CA GLY A 276 -38.14 -17.38 -6.09
C GLY A 276 -38.86 -18.72 -5.91
N THR A 277 -39.07 -19.44 -7.00
CA THR A 277 -39.74 -20.75 -7.00
C THR A 277 -38.73 -21.86 -7.31
N VAL A 278 -38.64 -22.87 -6.46
CA VAL A 278 -37.79 -24.05 -6.60
C VAL A 278 -38.64 -25.27 -6.40
N ASP A 279 -38.65 -26.19 -7.35
CA ASP A 279 -39.48 -27.41 -7.35
C ASP A 279 -41.00 -27.14 -7.12
N GLY A 280 -41.51 -25.99 -7.57
CA GLY A 280 -42.91 -25.59 -7.41
C GLY A 280 -43.23 -24.88 -6.10
N ASP A 281 -42.29 -24.79 -5.17
CA ASP A 281 -42.46 -24.15 -3.86
C ASP A 281 -41.81 -22.73 -3.84
N THR A 282 -42.44 -21.81 -3.13
CA THR A 282 -41.87 -20.49 -2.89
C THR A 282 -40.77 -20.58 -1.84
N VAL A 283 -39.54 -20.22 -2.23
CA VAL A 283 -38.35 -20.19 -1.35
C VAL A 283 -37.91 -18.76 -1.14
N ILE A 284 -37.53 -18.43 0.10
CA ILE A 284 -37.05 -17.12 0.52
C ILE A 284 -35.71 -17.31 1.21
N LEU A 285 -34.73 -16.52 0.79
CA LEU A 285 -33.41 -16.38 1.45
C LEU A 285 -33.24 -14.97 1.94
N GLY A 286 -32.75 -14.80 3.14
CA GLY A 286 -32.40 -13.46 3.62
C GLY A 286 -32.02 -13.42 5.10
N SER A 287 -31.83 -12.18 5.56
CA SER A 287 -31.41 -11.92 6.94
C SER A 287 -32.52 -12.32 7.95
N PRO A 288 -32.16 -12.51 9.22
CA PRO A 288 -33.15 -12.70 10.29
C PRO A 288 -34.19 -11.58 10.37
N SER A 289 -33.81 -10.35 10.03
CA SER A 289 -34.73 -9.20 9.99
C SER A 289 -35.75 -9.31 8.87
N LEU A 290 -35.40 -9.84 7.71
CA LEU A 290 -36.35 -10.14 6.65
C LEU A 290 -37.37 -11.22 7.11
N MET A 291 -36.89 -12.30 7.74
CA MET A 291 -37.77 -13.34 8.24
C MET A 291 -38.77 -12.81 9.27
N ALA A 292 -38.30 -11.93 10.18
CA ALA A 292 -39.16 -11.24 11.15
C ALA A 292 -40.22 -10.35 10.47
N ALA A 293 -39.84 -9.60 9.43
CA ALA A 293 -40.74 -8.76 8.65
C ALA A 293 -41.83 -9.61 7.92
N MET A 294 -41.48 -10.83 7.54
CA MET A 294 -42.41 -11.80 6.92
C MET A 294 -43.17 -12.68 7.94
N VAL A 295 -43.05 -12.38 9.24
CA VAL A 295 -43.68 -13.11 10.33
C VAL A 295 -43.25 -14.60 10.36
N ILE A 296 -42.03 -14.88 9.92
CA ILE A 296 -41.43 -16.23 10.00
C ILE A 296 -40.54 -16.28 11.23
N ALA A 297 -40.91 -17.12 12.19
CA ALA A 297 -40.15 -17.26 13.44
C ALA A 297 -38.78 -17.96 13.14
N THR A 298 -37.70 -17.31 13.53
CA THR A 298 -36.35 -17.86 13.47
C THR A 298 -35.77 -18.00 14.87
N PRO A 299 -34.94 -19.02 15.14
CA PRO A 299 -34.17 -19.07 16.38
C PRO A 299 -33.29 -17.84 16.53
N LYS A 300 -33.19 -17.27 17.73
CA LYS A 300 -32.17 -16.25 18.01
C LYS A 300 -30.79 -16.92 18.03
N SER A 301 -29.84 -16.28 17.41
CA SER A 301 -28.46 -16.74 17.38
C SER A 301 -27.56 -15.57 17.82
N ASP A 302 -26.60 -15.86 18.66
CA ASP A 302 -25.50 -14.93 19.03
C ASP A 302 -24.23 -15.27 18.21
N SER A 303 -24.42 -15.73 16.97
CA SER A 303 -23.31 -16.11 16.08
C SER A 303 -22.50 -14.89 15.64
N ASP A 304 -21.20 -15.08 15.52
CA ASP A 304 -20.26 -14.15 14.91
C ASP A 304 -20.24 -14.19 13.37
N ALA A 305 -21.01 -15.11 12.77
CA ALA A 305 -21.14 -15.30 11.34
C ALA A 305 -22.27 -14.45 10.73
N SER A 306 -22.18 -14.20 9.43
CA SER A 306 -23.31 -13.67 8.66
C SER A 306 -24.36 -14.75 8.50
N GLU A 307 -25.61 -14.45 8.84
CA GLU A 307 -26.72 -15.40 8.86
C GLU A 307 -27.59 -15.23 7.61
N ILE A 308 -27.77 -16.31 6.87
CA ILE A 308 -28.75 -16.42 5.79
C ILE A 308 -29.81 -17.45 6.18
N CYS A 309 -30.99 -16.95 6.53
CA CYS A 309 -32.13 -17.77 6.83
C CYS A 309 -32.80 -18.25 5.54
N VAL A 310 -33.24 -19.52 5.55
CA VAL A 310 -33.94 -20.18 4.44
C VAL A 310 -35.34 -20.53 4.88
N ALA A 311 -36.32 -20.09 4.13
CA ALA A 311 -37.74 -20.46 4.35
C ALA A 311 -38.40 -20.99 3.07
N ARG A 312 -39.35 -21.90 3.21
CA ARG A 312 -40.09 -22.50 2.13
C ARG A 312 -41.58 -22.45 2.46
N ASN A 313 -42.38 -21.87 1.56
CA ASN A 313 -43.82 -21.69 1.75
C ASN A 313 -44.19 -21.06 3.12
N GLY A 314 -43.44 -20.04 3.54
CA GLY A 314 -43.62 -19.34 4.81
C GLY A 314 -43.17 -20.11 6.06
N LYS A 315 -42.53 -21.28 5.92
CA LYS A 315 -41.98 -22.05 7.03
C LYS A 315 -40.47 -21.98 7.05
N PHE A 316 -39.89 -21.70 8.21
CA PHE A 316 -38.43 -21.69 8.42
C PHE A 316 -37.87 -23.12 8.26
N LEU A 317 -36.81 -23.25 7.47
CA LEU A 317 -36.10 -24.51 7.23
C LEU A 317 -34.76 -24.56 7.96
N GLY A 318 -34.02 -23.47 7.98
CA GLY A 318 -32.71 -23.44 8.60
C GLY A 318 -31.97 -22.11 8.37
N THR A 319 -30.80 -21.99 8.99
CA THR A 319 -29.87 -20.86 8.83
C THR A 319 -28.52 -21.36 8.34
N ILE A 320 -28.01 -20.73 7.30
CA ILE A 320 -26.64 -20.91 6.79
C ILE A 320 -25.77 -19.81 7.39
N PHE A 321 -24.70 -20.20 8.09
CA PHE A 321 -23.73 -19.31 8.70
C PHE A 321 -22.54 -19.17 7.79
N LEU A 322 -22.19 -17.92 7.46
CA LEU A 322 -21.07 -17.61 6.57
C LEU A 322 -20.06 -16.76 7.31
N LEU A 323 -18.79 -17.15 7.20
CA LEU A 323 -17.66 -16.42 7.75
C LEU A 323 -16.78 -15.90 6.61
N ASP A 324 -16.30 -14.67 6.77
CA ASP A 324 -15.28 -14.09 5.93
C ASP A 324 -13.92 -14.70 6.32
N THR A 325 -13.11 -15.05 5.33
CA THR A 325 -11.83 -15.73 5.53
C THR A 325 -10.75 -14.71 5.87
N VAL A 326 -10.13 -14.83 7.04
CA VAL A 326 -8.97 -14.03 7.44
C VAL A 326 -7.78 -14.41 6.55
N LYS A 327 -7.03 -13.41 6.09
CA LYS A 327 -5.81 -13.64 5.31
C LYS A 327 -4.78 -14.39 6.15
N PRO A 328 -4.13 -15.42 5.62
CA PRO A 328 -3.21 -16.27 6.37
C PRO A 328 -2.01 -15.51 6.94
N GLU A 329 -1.59 -14.44 6.27
CA GLU A 329 -0.49 -13.58 6.71
C GLU A 329 -0.90 -12.49 7.71
N ALA A 330 -2.20 -12.29 8.00
CA ALA A 330 -2.68 -11.17 8.83
C ALA A 330 -2.05 -11.18 10.24
N ALA A 331 -2.10 -12.31 10.95
CA ALA A 331 -1.52 -12.44 12.28
C ALA A 331 -0.01 -12.18 12.29
N GLU A 332 0.72 -12.64 11.27
CA GLU A 332 2.15 -12.39 11.12
C GLU A 332 2.44 -10.92 10.86
N ALA A 333 1.64 -10.26 10.01
CA ALA A 333 1.77 -8.83 9.73
C ALA A 333 1.58 -7.99 11.00
N ILE A 334 0.57 -8.28 11.81
CA ILE A 334 0.32 -7.64 13.11
C ILE A 334 1.52 -7.81 14.04
N ARG A 335 2.01 -9.05 14.19
CA ARG A 335 3.17 -9.35 15.02
C ARG A 335 4.43 -8.60 14.57
N LEU A 336 4.65 -8.48 13.25
CA LEU A 336 5.78 -7.75 12.70
C LEU A 336 5.63 -6.24 12.90
N LEU A 337 4.41 -5.67 12.81
CA LEU A 337 4.16 -4.25 13.11
C LEU A 337 4.51 -3.93 14.56
N HIS A 338 4.12 -4.77 15.53
CA HIS A 338 4.54 -4.60 16.93
C HIS A 338 6.05 -4.66 17.10
N ARG A 339 6.73 -5.59 16.42
CA ARG A 339 8.22 -5.67 16.41
C ARG A 339 8.87 -4.41 15.86
N GLU A 340 8.25 -3.81 14.85
CA GLU A 340 8.66 -2.50 14.31
C GLU A 340 8.22 -1.34 15.23
N GLY A 341 7.63 -1.60 16.41
CA GLY A 341 7.30 -0.62 17.45
C GLY A 341 6.03 0.18 17.18
N VAL A 342 5.09 -0.36 16.42
CA VAL A 342 3.69 0.09 16.43
C VAL A 342 3.09 -0.36 17.74
N ARG A 343 2.43 0.56 18.46
CA ARG A 343 1.96 0.31 19.84
C ARG A 343 0.52 -0.14 19.87
N ASN A 344 -0.30 0.41 18.98
CA ASN A 344 -1.74 0.17 18.95
C ASN A 344 -2.14 -0.32 17.55
N ILE A 345 -2.83 -1.43 17.50
CA ILE A 345 -3.40 -1.98 16.26
C ILE A 345 -4.88 -2.17 16.48
N VAL A 346 -5.71 -1.43 15.72
CA VAL A 346 -7.16 -1.33 15.91
C VAL A 346 -7.89 -1.75 14.64
N ILE A 347 -8.94 -2.56 14.77
CA ILE A 347 -9.80 -2.89 13.64
C ILE A 347 -11.00 -1.96 13.62
N LEU A 348 -11.31 -1.34 12.48
CA LEU A 348 -12.53 -0.56 12.27
C LEU A 348 -13.42 -1.28 11.25
N SER A 349 -14.65 -1.63 11.62
CA SER A 349 -15.54 -2.38 10.72
C SER A 349 -17.01 -1.98 10.88
N GLY A 350 -17.75 -2.06 9.78
CA GLY A 350 -19.21 -1.96 9.79
C GLY A 350 -19.94 -3.21 10.28
N ASP A 351 -19.22 -4.32 10.45
CA ASP A 351 -19.79 -5.61 10.86
C ASP A 351 -20.20 -5.62 12.33
N ASN A 352 -20.93 -6.66 12.71
CA ASN A 352 -21.37 -6.87 14.09
C ASN A 352 -20.18 -7.08 15.05
N PRO A 353 -20.33 -6.73 16.35
CA PRO A 353 -19.25 -6.82 17.33
C PRO A 353 -18.66 -8.23 17.50
N ALA A 354 -19.47 -9.29 17.39
CA ALA A 354 -19.03 -10.66 17.54
C ALA A 354 -18.05 -11.05 16.43
N SER A 355 -18.39 -10.73 15.16
CA SER A 355 -17.52 -10.98 13.99
C SER A 355 -16.20 -10.24 14.10
N VAL A 356 -16.23 -8.96 14.47
CA VAL A 356 -15.00 -8.14 14.55
C VAL A 356 -14.12 -8.61 15.72
N SER A 357 -14.72 -8.92 16.88
CA SER A 357 -14.02 -9.45 18.04
C SER A 357 -13.32 -10.79 17.74
N ARG A 358 -13.96 -11.69 16.98
CA ARG A 358 -13.34 -12.95 16.55
C ARG A 358 -12.08 -12.68 15.73
N VAL A 359 -12.18 -11.84 14.69
CA VAL A 359 -11.05 -11.51 13.84
C VAL A 359 -9.95 -10.84 14.65
N ALA A 360 -10.27 -9.88 15.53
CA ALA A 360 -9.29 -9.20 16.38
C ALA A 360 -8.49 -10.17 17.25
N ARG A 361 -9.16 -11.14 17.87
CA ARG A 361 -8.51 -12.19 18.66
C ARG A 361 -7.65 -13.13 17.81
N GLU A 362 -8.14 -13.51 16.63
CA GLU A 362 -7.44 -14.42 15.72
C GLU A 362 -6.12 -13.83 15.21
N ILE A 363 -6.09 -12.54 14.88
CA ILE A 363 -4.88 -11.88 14.37
C ILE A 363 -4.01 -11.23 15.47
N GLY A 364 -4.52 -11.11 16.70
CA GLY A 364 -3.82 -10.47 17.81
C GLY A 364 -3.83 -8.94 17.75
N ALA A 365 -4.92 -8.33 17.28
CA ALA A 365 -5.13 -6.89 17.35
C ALA A 365 -5.41 -6.43 18.79
N ASP A 366 -4.98 -5.20 19.13
CA ASP A 366 -5.08 -4.66 20.49
C ASP A 366 -6.49 -4.19 20.84
N ASP A 367 -7.23 -3.68 19.84
CA ASP A 367 -8.59 -3.15 20.03
C ASP A 367 -9.40 -3.26 18.73
N TYR A 368 -10.70 -3.07 18.84
CA TYR A 368 -11.60 -3.01 17.69
C TYR A 368 -12.81 -2.11 17.92
N LYS A 369 -13.34 -1.55 16.83
CA LYS A 369 -14.63 -0.83 16.82
C LYS A 369 -15.50 -1.45 15.73
N ALA A 370 -16.71 -1.83 16.10
CA ALA A 370 -17.66 -2.52 15.25
C ALA A 370 -18.90 -1.66 14.96
N SER A 371 -19.73 -2.08 14.01
CA SER A 371 -20.98 -1.42 13.61
C SER A 371 -20.78 0.04 13.19
N LEU A 372 -19.63 0.38 12.57
CA LEU A 372 -19.28 1.72 12.15
C LEU A 372 -19.82 2.01 10.74
N MET A 373 -20.42 3.18 10.56
CA MET A 373 -20.65 3.75 9.24
C MET A 373 -19.34 4.35 8.69
N PRO A 374 -19.21 4.59 7.39
CA PRO A 374 -18.00 5.19 6.80
C PRO A 374 -17.56 6.51 7.47
N ALA A 375 -18.53 7.36 7.85
CA ALA A 375 -18.27 8.60 8.58
C ALA A 375 -17.70 8.36 9.99
N ASP A 376 -18.15 7.30 10.67
CA ASP A 376 -17.67 6.95 12.02
C ASP A 376 -16.22 6.43 11.95
N LYS A 377 -15.85 5.71 10.89
CA LYS A 377 -14.47 5.29 10.67
C LYS A 377 -13.55 6.50 10.49
N GLN A 378 -13.96 7.46 9.65
CA GLN A 378 -13.23 8.72 9.47
C GLN A 378 -13.06 9.47 10.80
N GLN A 379 -14.15 9.59 11.58
CA GLN A 379 -14.12 10.26 12.87
C GLN A 379 -13.18 9.55 13.86
N ALA A 380 -13.21 8.21 13.91
CA ALA A 380 -12.33 7.44 14.78
C ALA A 380 -10.84 7.67 14.47
N VAL A 381 -10.50 7.78 13.18
CA VAL A 381 -9.13 8.12 12.73
C VAL A 381 -8.76 9.54 13.13
N ALA A 382 -9.67 10.51 12.90
CA ALA A 382 -9.46 11.91 13.25
C ALA A 382 -9.30 12.12 14.75
N ASP A 383 -10.11 11.45 15.58
CA ASP A 383 -10.03 11.52 17.05
C ASP A 383 -8.69 10.99 17.57
N ALA A 384 -8.21 9.88 17.03
CA ALA A 384 -6.89 9.34 17.40
C ALA A 384 -5.76 10.30 16.99
N ALA A 385 -5.84 10.89 15.80
CA ALA A 385 -4.88 11.91 15.37
C ALA A 385 -4.93 13.16 16.26
N ALA A 386 -6.12 13.63 16.65
CA ALA A 386 -6.30 14.75 17.57
C ALA A 386 -5.78 14.45 18.99
N ALA A 387 -5.83 13.17 19.42
CA ALA A 387 -5.22 12.71 20.67
C ALA A 387 -3.68 12.66 20.64
N GLY A 388 -3.07 12.99 19.49
CA GLY A 388 -1.61 13.03 19.30
C GLY A 388 -1.00 11.75 18.77
N HIS A 389 -1.80 10.76 18.41
CA HIS A 389 -1.32 9.54 17.74
C HIS A 389 -0.96 9.80 16.28
N ARG A 390 0.06 9.11 15.81
CA ARG A 390 0.43 9.08 14.38
C ARG A 390 -0.20 7.85 13.75
N VAL A 391 -1.35 8.06 13.14
CA VAL A 391 -2.21 7.00 12.65
C VAL A 391 -1.87 6.66 11.21
N ALA A 392 -1.59 5.37 10.91
CA ALA A 392 -1.74 4.83 9.57
C ALA A 392 -3.11 4.14 9.48
N PHE A 393 -3.91 4.48 8.48
CA PHE A 393 -5.14 3.77 8.18
C PHE A 393 -4.94 2.91 6.92
N VAL A 394 -5.34 1.66 6.99
CA VAL A 394 -5.19 0.67 5.91
C VAL A 394 -6.55 0.16 5.48
N GLY A 395 -6.90 0.35 4.22
CA GLY A 395 -8.18 -0.05 3.65
C GLY A 395 -8.10 -0.39 2.16
N ASP A 396 -9.24 -0.69 1.54
CA ASP A 396 -9.34 -1.03 0.11
C ASP A 396 -9.29 0.20 -0.81
N GLY A 397 -9.39 1.39 -0.25
CA GLY A 397 -9.31 2.67 -0.97
C GLY A 397 -10.61 3.14 -1.64
N ILE A 398 -11.64 2.31 -1.75
CA ILE A 398 -12.91 2.68 -2.38
C ILE A 398 -13.88 3.20 -1.32
N ASN A 399 -14.21 2.36 -0.34
CA ASN A 399 -15.17 2.70 0.70
C ASN A 399 -14.54 3.51 1.85
N ASP A 400 -13.24 3.37 2.01
CA ASP A 400 -12.47 3.93 3.12
C ASP A 400 -11.73 5.23 2.76
N ALA A 401 -11.92 5.78 1.55
CA ALA A 401 -11.24 7.00 1.11
C ALA A 401 -11.33 8.16 2.13
N PRO A 402 -12.46 8.43 2.81
CA PRO A 402 -12.53 9.45 3.85
C PRO A 402 -11.62 9.16 5.06
N ALA A 403 -11.57 7.90 5.53
CA ALA A 403 -10.74 7.47 6.65
C ALA A 403 -9.24 7.47 6.27
N ILE A 404 -8.90 7.03 5.05
CA ILE A 404 -7.57 7.10 4.47
C ILE A 404 -7.06 8.54 4.46
N SER A 405 -7.89 9.49 3.99
CA SER A 405 -7.51 10.90 3.90
C SER A 405 -7.39 11.59 5.27
N ALA A 406 -8.07 11.11 6.30
CA ALA A 406 -8.00 11.64 7.67
C ALA A 406 -6.76 11.14 8.44
N ALA A 407 -6.11 10.08 7.99
CA ALA A 407 -4.95 9.49 8.64
C ALA A 407 -3.67 10.33 8.45
N THR A 408 -2.68 10.15 9.34
CA THR A 408 -1.32 10.71 9.14
C THR A 408 -0.67 10.09 7.89
N VAL A 409 -0.96 8.80 7.62
CA VAL A 409 -0.57 8.08 6.41
C VAL A 409 -1.73 7.20 5.97
N GLY A 410 -2.34 7.52 4.85
CA GLY A 410 -3.34 6.69 4.22
C GLY A 410 -2.70 5.59 3.38
N VAL A 411 -3.07 4.34 3.63
CA VAL A 411 -2.53 3.17 2.93
C VAL A 411 -3.68 2.44 2.23
N SER A 412 -3.59 2.25 0.93
CA SER A 412 -4.52 1.39 0.21
C SER A 412 -3.90 0.05 -0.15
N MET A 413 -4.70 -1.01 -0.07
CA MET A 413 -4.30 -2.37 -0.40
C MET A 413 -5.05 -2.90 -1.61
N GLY A 414 -4.37 -3.78 -2.36
CA GLY A 414 -4.98 -4.56 -3.43
C GLY A 414 -5.15 -3.81 -4.73
N LYS A 415 -5.84 -4.42 -5.64
CA LYS A 415 -6.14 -4.11 -7.04
C LYS A 415 -5.64 -2.75 -7.56
N MET A 416 -4.47 -2.73 -8.16
CA MET A 416 -3.88 -1.56 -8.83
C MET A 416 -4.71 -0.99 -10.00
N GLY A 417 -5.96 -1.39 -10.15
CA GLY A 417 -6.85 -0.94 -11.20
C GLY A 417 -7.89 0.08 -10.77
N THR A 418 -8.02 0.41 -9.48
CA THR A 418 -9.00 1.41 -9.04
C THR A 418 -8.33 2.77 -8.88
N ASP A 419 -8.69 3.70 -9.78
CA ASP A 419 -8.20 5.08 -9.80
C ASP A 419 -8.40 5.77 -8.44
N LEU A 420 -9.52 5.49 -7.78
CA LEU A 420 -9.88 6.09 -6.51
C LEU A 420 -8.94 5.69 -5.36
N ALA A 421 -8.52 4.42 -5.31
CA ALA A 421 -7.58 3.94 -4.28
C ALA A 421 -6.21 4.58 -4.44
N MET A 422 -5.74 4.69 -5.69
CA MET A 422 -4.47 5.35 -5.97
C MET A 422 -4.54 6.86 -5.72
N GLU A 423 -5.69 7.51 -5.93
CA GLU A 423 -5.85 8.95 -5.77
C GLU A 423 -5.98 9.36 -4.29
N SER A 424 -6.66 8.59 -3.47
CA SER A 424 -6.95 8.91 -2.07
C SER A 424 -5.84 8.56 -1.09
N SER A 425 -4.97 7.59 -1.40
CA SER A 425 -3.95 7.08 -0.47
C SER A 425 -2.57 7.73 -0.65
N ASP A 426 -1.77 7.75 0.39
CA ASP A 426 -0.38 8.23 0.43
C ASP A 426 0.63 7.13 0.08
N VAL A 427 0.26 5.90 0.40
CA VAL A 427 1.01 4.68 0.13
C VAL A 427 0.08 3.65 -0.48
N VAL A 428 0.51 3.03 -1.56
CA VAL A 428 -0.24 1.93 -2.21
C VAL A 428 0.56 0.64 -2.08
N ILE A 429 -0.08 -0.39 -1.57
CA ILE A 429 0.45 -1.75 -1.57
C ILE A 429 -0.09 -2.45 -2.82
N ALA A 430 0.77 -2.62 -3.82
CA ALA A 430 0.39 -3.15 -5.12
C ALA A 430 -0.03 -4.63 -5.10
N ALA A 431 0.59 -5.40 -4.20
CA ALA A 431 0.21 -6.78 -3.91
C ALA A 431 -0.88 -6.82 -2.84
N ASP A 432 -1.78 -7.80 -2.93
CA ASP A 432 -2.74 -8.06 -1.86
C ASP A 432 -2.09 -8.86 -0.72
N ASN A 433 -1.01 -8.28 -0.14
CA ASN A 433 -0.17 -8.92 0.87
C ASN A 433 0.11 -7.96 2.02
N LEU A 434 -0.45 -8.25 3.19
CA LEU A 434 -0.33 -7.45 4.41
C LEU A 434 1.12 -7.33 4.93
N LEU A 435 2.00 -8.29 4.62
CA LEU A 435 3.41 -8.26 5.07
C LEU A 435 4.19 -7.08 4.48
N LYS A 436 3.69 -6.47 3.40
CA LYS A 436 4.32 -5.29 2.79
C LYS A 436 4.25 -4.05 3.68
N LEU A 437 3.25 -3.93 4.53
CA LEU A 437 3.14 -2.80 5.46
C LEU A 437 4.27 -2.78 6.51
N PRO A 438 4.52 -3.84 7.30
CA PRO A 438 5.67 -3.87 8.21
C PRO A 438 7.02 -3.75 7.48
N GLU A 439 7.16 -4.27 6.25
CA GLU A 439 8.34 -4.04 5.42
C GLU A 439 8.53 -2.55 5.10
N GLY A 440 7.44 -1.83 4.77
CA GLY A 440 7.43 -0.39 4.55
C GLY A 440 7.84 0.41 5.79
N VAL A 441 7.31 0.07 6.97
CA VAL A 441 7.68 0.70 8.24
C VAL A 441 9.17 0.48 8.54
N ARG A 442 9.66 -0.74 8.35
CA ARG A 442 11.08 -1.09 8.51
C ARG A 442 11.97 -0.31 7.56
N LEU A 443 11.60 -0.22 6.28
CA LEU A 443 12.33 0.57 5.29
C LEU A 443 12.39 2.05 5.69
N ALA A 444 11.26 2.64 6.09
CA ALA A 444 11.18 4.03 6.51
C ALA A 444 12.11 4.33 7.70
N ARG A 445 12.17 3.43 8.69
CA ARG A 445 13.09 3.54 9.84
C ARG A 445 14.55 3.39 9.43
N LYS A 446 14.84 2.48 8.50
CA LYS A 446 16.19 2.26 7.97
C LYS A 446 16.70 3.49 7.22
N VAL A 447 15.86 4.11 6.38
CA VAL A 447 16.18 5.37 5.68
C VAL A 447 16.60 6.45 6.66
N ARG A 448 15.82 6.65 7.74
CA ARG A 448 16.16 7.62 8.78
C ARG A 448 17.50 7.35 9.44
N ARG A 449 17.78 6.07 9.74
CA ARG A 449 19.07 5.67 10.32
C ARG A 449 20.23 6.03 9.37
N VAL A 450 20.11 5.66 8.10
CA VAL A 450 21.12 5.96 7.07
C VAL A 450 21.32 7.47 6.92
N VAL A 451 20.24 8.25 6.88
CA VAL A 451 20.29 9.71 6.84
C VAL A 451 21.02 10.25 8.08
N THR A 452 20.70 9.76 9.27
CA THR A 452 21.36 10.20 10.51
C THR A 452 22.85 9.84 10.52
N GLU A 453 23.22 8.62 10.11
CA GLU A 453 24.60 8.16 9.98
C GLU A 453 25.39 9.08 9.02
N ASN A 454 24.83 9.37 7.84
CA ASN A 454 25.45 10.25 6.85
C ASN A 454 25.62 11.68 7.36
N VAL A 455 24.60 12.23 8.01
CA VAL A 455 24.64 13.58 8.59
C VAL A 455 25.72 13.67 9.67
N THR A 456 25.74 12.72 10.60
CA THR A 456 26.73 12.69 11.71
C THR A 456 28.15 12.55 11.18
N PHE A 457 28.37 11.63 10.23
CA PHE A 457 29.67 11.42 9.62
C PHE A 457 30.15 12.68 8.86
N ALA A 458 29.30 13.25 8.00
CA ALA A 458 29.65 14.43 7.21
C ALA A 458 29.93 15.65 8.09
N LEU A 459 29.13 15.91 9.11
CA LEU A 459 29.36 17.01 10.05
C LEU A 459 30.62 16.79 10.89
N GLY A 460 30.87 15.58 11.37
CA GLY A 460 32.03 15.22 12.17
C GLY A 460 33.34 15.49 11.41
N VAL A 461 33.43 14.98 10.19
CA VAL A 461 34.63 15.22 9.33
C VAL A 461 34.77 16.71 9.02
N LYS A 462 33.69 17.44 8.73
CA LYS A 462 33.73 18.86 8.45
C LYS A 462 34.25 19.67 9.63
N VAL A 463 33.69 19.45 10.82
CA VAL A 463 34.16 20.17 12.04
C VAL A 463 35.64 19.90 12.29
N LEU A 464 36.10 18.65 12.13
CA LEU A 464 37.50 18.28 12.27
C LEU A 464 38.39 19.05 11.29
N VAL A 465 38.07 19.04 9.97
CA VAL A 465 38.92 19.66 8.95
C VAL A 465 38.83 21.18 9.03
N MET A 466 37.68 21.77 9.38
CA MET A 466 37.56 23.20 9.63
C MET A 466 38.45 23.65 10.81
N THR A 467 38.48 22.88 11.91
CA THR A 467 39.33 23.17 13.07
C THR A 467 40.81 23.07 12.70
N LEU A 468 41.23 22.02 12.00
CA LEU A 468 42.58 21.82 11.51
C LEU A 468 43.00 22.93 10.51
N GLY A 469 42.04 23.38 9.67
CA GLY A 469 42.26 24.49 8.74
C GLY A 469 42.47 25.82 9.44
N ALA A 470 41.68 26.14 10.45
CA ALA A 470 41.83 27.35 11.26
C ALA A 470 43.19 27.35 12.02
N CYS A 471 43.64 26.20 12.50
CA CYS A 471 44.93 26.00 13.14
C CYS A 471 46.11 26.07 12.12
N GLY A 472 45.85 26.08 10.79
CA GLY A 472 46.87 26.11 9.76
C GLY A 472 47.50 24.74 9.45
N ILE A 473 46.99 23.64 10.01
CA ILE A 473 47.50 22.28 9.82
C ILE A 473 46.93 21.67 8.53
N ALA A 474 45.64 21.90 8.24
CA ALA A 474 45.00 21.34 7.04
C ALA A 474 45.39 22.10 5.77
N SER A 475 45.70 21.33 4.71
CA SER A 475 45.95 21.86 3.37
C SER A 475 44.64 22.11 2.60
N LEU A 476 44.69 22.86 1.51
CA LEU A 476 43.54 23.03 0.60
C LEU A 476 43.08 21.68 0.00
N TRP A 477 44.01 20.77 -0.27
CA TRP A 477 43.72 19.43 -0.75
C TRP A 477 42.91 18.60 0.28
N ALA A 478 43.26 18.73 1.58
CA ALA A 478 42.48 18.08 2.65
C ALA A 478 41.04 18.64 2.72
N ALA A 479 40.87 19.94 2.49
CA ALA A 479 39.55 20.57 2.41
C ALA A 479 38.69 20.04 1.26
N VAL A 480 39.25 19.94 0.06
CA VAL A 480 38.59 19.41 -1.14
C VAL A 480 38.24 17.92 -0.93
N PHE A 481 39.19 17.15 -0.38
CA PHE A 481 38.95 15.74 -0.06
C PHE A 481 37.83 15.56 0.98
N ALA A 482 37.80 16.38 2.04
CA ALA A 482 36.75 16.37 3.05
C ALA A 482 35.37 16.71 2.47
N ASP A 483 35.28 17.50 1.44
CA ASP A 483 34.00 17.83 0.80
C ASP A 483 33.58 16.78 -0.21
N THR A 484 34.37 16.51 -1.23
CA THR A 484 34.04 15.58 -2.32
C THR A 484 34.16 14.14 -1.91
N GLY A 485 35.20 13.77 -1.16
CA GLY A 485 35.40 12.38 -0.69
C GLY A 485 34.32 11.93 0.30
N VAL A 486 33.96 12.81 1.23
CA VAL A 486 32.85 12.51 2.19
C VAL A 486 31.52 12.39 1.46
N THR A 487 31.25 13.25 0.45
CA THR A 487 30.05 13.14 -0.39
C THR A 487 30.00 11.78 -1.08
N LEU A 488 31.10 11.35 -1.70
CA LEU A 488 31.18 10.04 -2.35
C LEU A 488 30.97 8.89 -1.37
N CYS A 489 31.61 8.93 -0.20
CA CYS A 489 31.45 7.93 0.85
C CYS A 489 30.00 7.83 1.32
N THR A 490 29.32 8.94 1.56
CA THR A 490 27.91 8.94 2.00
C THR A 490 26.96 8.42 0.91
N VAL A 491 27.23 8.70 -0.35
CA VAL A 491 26.49 8.16 -1.50
C VAL A 491 26.65 6.64 -1.57
N ILE A 492 27.87 6.13 -1.56
CA ILE A 492 28.17 4.70 -1.60
C ILE A 492 27.55 4.00 -0.39
N TRP A 493 27.71 4.56 0.81
CA TRP A 493 27.10 4.01 2.03
C TRP A 493 25.58 3.88 1.91
N THR A 494 24.91 4.93 1.43
CA THR A 494 23.46 4.93 1.20
C THR A 494 23.04 3.80 0.28
N LEU A 495 23.69 3.67 -0.90
CA LEU A 495 23.37 2.66 -1.88
C LEU A 495 23.59 1.23 -1.34
N LEU A 496 24.69 0.99 -0.62
CA LEU A 496 24.99 -0.31 -0.03
C LEU A 496 24.02 -0.69 1.08
N ARG A 497 23.65 0.27 1.91
CA ARG A 497 22.76 0.02 3.05
C ARG A 497 21.31 -0.18 2.60
N LEU A 498 20.82 0.57 1.63
CA LEU A 498 19.42 0.47 1.18
C LEU A 498 19.19 -0.70 0.19
N LYS A 499 20.23 -1.17 -0.51
CA LYS A 499 20.13 -2.32 -1.43
C LYS A 499 19.91 -3.66 -0.71
N LYS A 500 20.31 -3.78 0.56
CA LYS A 500 20.07 -4.96 1.43
C LYS A 500 18.75 -4.80 2.20
#